data_02d711e42d9eb6ddcee129017346ade3
#
_entry.id   02d711e42d9eb6ddcee129017346ade3
#
_cell.length_a   1.000
_cell.length_b   1.000
_cell.length_c   1.000
_cell.angle_alpha   90.00
_cell.angle_beta   90.00
_cell.angle_gamma   90.00
#
_symmetry.space_group_name_H-M   'P 1'
#
loop_
_entity.id
_entity.type
_entity.pdbx_description
1 polymer ?
#
loop_
_entity_poly.entity_id
_entity_poly.type
_entity_poly.pdbx_seq_one_letter_code
_entity_poly.pdbx_strand_id
1 'polypeptide(L)'
;MQEPIAQEMGREMLRFHRLYGEKISRRFRQLHIDRLSQTEYLLLAIIVERRHLSMSELCERAMMRKQQVTQNVNQLEDKKLVLRVRNSENRRVVWLEPTEQAYEIAREVQQALVGELSRIFSQLKDDSLEESLQAMRTINRILERFPSGSTDEKEV
;
A
#
# COMPACT_ATOMS: atom_id res chain seq x y z
N MET A 1 -30.46 7.04 -13.26
CA MET A 1 -30.48 7.39 -11.84
C MET A 1 -29.19 7.03 -11.08
N GLN A 2 -28.40 6.04 -11.52
CA GLN A 2 -27.09 5.71 -10.89
C GLN A 2 -25.93 6.60 -11.36
N GLU A 3 -25.97 7.11 -12.57
CA GLU A 3 -24.87 7.91 -13.17
C GLU A 3 -24.56 9.22 -12.42
N PRO A 4 -25.54 10.01 -11.95
CA PRO A 4 -25.25 11.21 -11.16
C PRO A 4 -24.57 10.89 -9.82
N ILE A 5 -24.98 9.79 -9.16
CA ILE A 5 -24.38 9.34 -7.88
C ILE A 5 -22.95 8.86 -8.11
N ALA A 6 -22.67 8.13 -9.20
CA ALA A 6 -21.34 7.68 -9.55
C ALA A 6 -20.38 8.84 -9.83
N GLN A 7 -20.85 9.87 -10.52
CA GLN A 7 -20.07 11.09 -10.76
C GLN A 7 -19.77 11.86 -9.47
N GLU A 8 -20.73 11.92 -8.55
CA GLU A 8 -20.54 12.57 -7.25
C GLU A 8 -19.56 11.77 -6.38
N MET A 9 -19.69 10.44 -6.36
CA MET A 9 -18.70 9.56 -5.72
C MET A 9 -17.29 9.79 -6.26
N GLY A 10 -17.12 9.92 -7.58
CA GLY A 10 -15.84 10.24 -8.19
C GLY A 10 -15.27 11.57 -7.71
N ARG A 11 -16.09 12.61 -7.60
CA ARG A 11 -15.67 13.92 -7.06
C ARG A 11 -15.23 13.83 -5.60
N GLU A 12 -15.99 13.13 -4.76
CA GLU A 12 -15.65 12.94 -3.35
C GLU A 12 -14.40 12.09 -3.17
N MET A 13 -14.17 11.08 -3.99
CA MET A 13 -12.92 10.30 -3.98
C MET A 13 -11.70 11.17 -4.31
N LEU A 14 -11.78 12.04 -5.32
CA LEU A 14 -10.70 12.98 -5.64
C LEU A 14 -10.46 13.98 -4.51
N ARG A 15 -11.53 14.47 -3.89
CA ARG A 15 -11.45 15.35 -2.71
C ARG A 15 -10.79 14.65 -1.53
N PHE A 16 -11.22 13.42 -1.23
CA PHE A 16 -10.62 12.59 -0.19
C PHE A 16 -9.12 12.37 -0.43
N HIS A 17 -8.73 11.98 -1.64
CA HIS A 17 -7.33 11.77 -2.00
C HIS A 17 -6.47 13.03 -1.72
N ARG A 18 -6.95 14.20 -2.12
CA ARG A 18 -6.26 15.47 -1.87
C ARG A 18 -6.15 15.77 -0.37
N LEU A 19 -7.26 15.68 0.39
CA LEU A 19 -7.28 15.96 1.83
C LEU A 19 -6.42 14.97 2.61
N TYR A 20 -6.45 13.69 2.25
CA TYR A 20 -5.59 12.67 2.81
C TYR A 20 -4.12 13.01 2.59
N GLY A 21 -3.74 13.37 1.36
CA GLY A 21 -2.39 13.77 1.03
C GLY A 21 -1.91 14.98 1.86
N GLU A 22 -2.73 16.02 1.98
CA GLU A 22 -2.40 17.25 2.69
C GLU A 22 -2.35 17.09 4.21
N LYS A 23 -3.31 16.38 4.79
CA LYS A 23 -3.53 16.35 6.25
C LYS A 23 -2.89 15.14 6.93
N ILE A 24 -2.85 14.00 6.25
CA ILE A 24 -2.43 12.73 6.83
C ILE A 24 -1.07 12.27 6.32
N SER A 25 -0.88 12.17 4.99
CA SER A 25 0.37 11.67 4.42
C SER A 25 1.60 12.51 4.81
N ARG A 26 1.43 13.82 5.02
CA ARG A 26 2.54 14.67 5.50
C ARG A 26 3.04 14.22 6.87
N ARG A 27 2.15 13.83 7.77
CA ARG A 27 2.51 13.35 9.11
C ARG A 27 3.21 12.00 9.06
N PHE A 28 2.80 11.10 8.17
CA PHE A 28 3.51 9.85 7.95
C PHE A 28 4.94 10.04 7.46
N ARG A 29 5.20 11.04 6.62
CA ARG A 29 6.57 11.36 6.19
C ARG A 29 7.47 11.87 7.32
N GLN A 30 6.90 12.37 8.40
CA GLN A 30 7.61 12.83 9.59
C GLN A 30 7.82 11.71 10.62
N LEU A 31 7.10 10.59 10.50
CA LEU A 31 7.43 9.40 11.25
C LEU A 31 8.77 8.86 10.74
N HIS A 32 9.81 9.11 11.52
CA HIS A 32 11.10 8.48 11.31
C HIS A 32 10.96 7.00 11.66
N ILE A 33 10.58 6.21 10.66
CA ILE A 33 10.66 4.77 10.77
C ILE A 33 12.12 4.47 10.48
N ASP A 34 12.92 4.37 11.53
CA ASP A 34 14.40 4.42 11.53
C ASP A 34 15.12 3.45 10.56
N ARG A 35 14.38 2.61 9.84
CA ARG A 35 14.95 1.57 8.97
C ARG A 35 14.45 1.57 7.54
N LEU A 36 13.28 2.16 7.23
CA LEU A 36 12.65 2.09 5.92
C LEU A 36 12.17 3.45 5.44
N SER A 37 12.42 3.76 4.18
CA SER A 37 11.72 4.85 3.50
C SER A 37 10.25 4.49 3.28
N GLN A 38 9.40 5.47 3.02
CA GLN A 38 7.98 5.25 2.74
C GLN A 38 7.76 4.29 1.55
N THR A 39 8.61 4.39 0.53
CA THR A 39 8.56 3.53 -0.66
C THR A 39 8.98 2.10 -0.31
N GLU A 40 10.06 1.93 0.45
CA GLU A 40 10.50 0.61 0.90
C GLU A 40 9.43 -0.07 1.75
N TYR A 41 8.79 0.68 2.66
CA TYR A 41 7.70 0.13 3.47
C TYR A 41 6.50 -0.31 2.61
N LEU A 42 6.07 0.51 1.65
CA LEU A 42 4.98 0.15 0.75
C LEU A 42 5.28 -1.15 -0.01
N LEU A 43 6.47 -1.27 -0.59
CA LEU A 43 6.88 -2.48 -1.31
C LEU A 43 6.99 -3.68 -0.36
N LEU A 44 7.57 -3.50 0.83
CA LEU A 44 7.67 -4.55 1.84
C LEU A 44 6.29 -5.03 2.29
N ALA A 45 5.34 -4.13 2.52
CA ALA A 45 3.97 -4.47 2.90
C ALA A 45 3.29 -5.34 1.84
N ILE A 46 3.44 -5.01 0.55
CA ILE A 46 2.91 -5.83 -0.56
C ILE A 46 3.58 -7.21 -0.58
N ILE A 47 4.91 -7.27 -0.40
CA ILE A 47 5.66 -8.54 -0.41
C ILE A 47 5.24 -9.43 0.78
N VAL A 48 5.10 -8.86 1.97
CA VAL A 48 4.66 -9.57 3.19
C VAL A 48 3.22 -10.10 3.04
N GLU A 49 2.32 -9.30 2.47
CA GLU A 49 0.94 -9.69 2.23
C GLU A 49 0.85 -10.86 1.24
N ARG A 50 1.62 -10.82 0.15
CA ARG A 50 1.58 -11.81 -0.92
C ARG A 50 2.45 -13.03 -0.67
N ARG A 51 3.45 -12.91 0.19
CA ARG A 51 4.43 -13.94 0.56
C ARG A 51 5.32 -14.43 -0.58
N HIS A 52 4.80 -14.48 -1.79
CA HIS A 52 5.50 -14.92 -3.00
C HIS A 52 4.90 -14.21 -4.21
N LEU A 53 5.67 -13.34 -4.86
CA LEU A 53 5.22 -12.60 -6.04
C LEU A 53 6.40 -12.26 -6.95
N SER A 54 6.10 -12.08 -8.23
CA SER A 54 7.13 -11.68 -9.21
C SER A 54 7.44 -10.18 -9.13
N MET A 55 8.62 -9.79 -9.65
CA MET A 55 8.98 -8.37 -9.81
C MET A 55 7.96 -7.60 -10.66
N SER A 56 7.36 -8.24 -11.66
CA SER A 56 6.34 -7.61 -12.52
C SER A 56 5.06 -7.33 -11.74
N GLU A 57 4.56 -8.31 -11.00
CA GLU A 57 3.38 -8.15 -10.14
C GLU A 57 3.61 -7.08 -9.07
N LEU A 58 4.82 -6.99 -8.49
CA LEU A 58 5.14 -5.95 -7.54
C LEU A 58 5.08 -4.55 -8.17
N CYS A 59 5.59 -4.39 -9.40
CA CYS A 59 5.52 -3.13 -10.14
C CYS A 59 4.06 -2.71 -10.41
N GLU A 60 3.22 -3.63 -10.85
CA GLU A 60 1.80 -3.40 -11.12
C GLU A 60 1.05 -2.97 -9.87
N ARG A 61 1.21 -3.73 -8.77
CA ARG A 61 0.53 -3.45 -7.50
C ARG A 61 0.97 -2.14 -6.85
N ALA A 62 2.27 -1.85 -6.92
CA ALA A 62 2.81 -0.60 -6.40
C ALA A 62 2.53 0.59 -7.32
N MET A 63 2.06 0.38 -8.54
CA MET A 63 1.89 1.40 -9.59
C MET A 63 3.17 2.22 -9.80
N MET A 64 4.32 1.54 -9.79
CA MET A 64 5.65 2.16 -9.87
C MET A 64 6.42 1.65 -11.08
N ARG A 65 7.31 2.51 -11.59
CA ARG A 65 8.21 2.13 -12.67
C ARG A 65 9.20 1.04 -12.22
N LYS A 66 9.48 0.09 -13.10
CA LYS A 66 10.37 -1.05 -12.84
C LYS A 66 11.73 -0.65 -12.25
N GLN A 67 12.32 0.44 -12.75
CA GLN A 67 13.60 0.94 -12.24
C GLN A 67 13.53 1.33 -10.76
N GLN A 68 12.47 2.05 -10.37
CA GLN A 68 12.26 2.47 -8.99
C GLN A 68 12.00 1.27 -8.05
N VAL A 69 11.17 0.32 -8.49
CA VAL A 69 10.92 -0.91 -7.73
C VAL A 69 12.21 -1.70 -7.56
N THR A 70 13.00 -1.88 -8.63
CA THR A 70 14.26 -2.60 -8.59
C THR A 70 15.24 -1.98 -7.59
N GLN A 71 15.38 -0.66 -7.58
CA GLN A 71 16.26 0.04 -6.65
C GLN A 71 15.83 -0.18 -5.19
N ASN A 72 14.55 -0.03 -4.89
CA ASN A 72 14.06 -0.23 -3.52
C ASN A 72 14.11 -1.70 -3.08
N VAL A 73 13.84 -2.64 -3.99
CA VAL A 73 13.99 -4.07 -3.69
C VAL A 73 15.44 -4.43 -3.39
N ASN A 74 16.42 -3.84 -4.10
CA ASN A 74 17.85 -4.02 -3.76
C ASN A 74 18.13 -3.55 -2.32
N GLN A 75 17.60 -2.38 -1.93
CA GLN A 75 17.75 -1.87 -0.57
C GLN A 75 17.09 -2.76 0.48
N LEU A 76 15.92 -3.34 0.18
CA LEU A 76 15.27 -4.30 1.06
C LEU A 76 16.05 -5.61 1.18
N GLU A 77 16.68 -6.06 0.09
CA GLU A 77 17.56 -7.23 0.06
C GLU A 77 18.84 -6.98 0.87
N ASP A 78 19.48 -5.81 0.72
CA ASP A 78 20.65 -5.39 1.49
C ASP A 78 20.34 -5.34 3.01
N LYS A 79 19.11 -4.96 3.36
CA LYS A 79 18.57 -4.97 4.73
C LYS A 79 18.14 -6.37 5.20
N LYS A 80 18.28 -7.40 4.36
CA LYS A 80 17.88 -8.80 4.63
C LYS A 80 16.38 -8.98 4.90
N LEU A 81 15.55 -8.14 4.34
CA LEU A 81 14.11 -8.20 4.49
C LEU A 81 13.42 -8.96 3.36
N VAL A 82 14.06 -9.05 2.20
CA VAL A 82 13.52 -9.71 1.01
C VAL A 82 14.57 -10.63 0.42
N LEU A 83 14.13 -11.78 -0.07
CA LEU A 83 14.94 -12.74 -0.82
C LEU A 83 14.49 -12.78 -2.28
N ARG A 84 15.46 -12.82 -3.20
CA ARG A 84 15.19 -13.14 -4.60
C ARG A 84 15.36 -14.62 -4.85
N VAL A 85 14.27 -15.25 -5.22
CA VAL A 85 14.24 -16.68 -5.55
C VAL A 85 14.12 -16.82 -7.08
N ARG A 86 15.04 -17.59 -7.69
CA ARG A 86 14.97 -17.91 -9.11
C ARG A 86 14.29 -19.26 -9.27
N ASN A 87 13.28 -19.30 -10.13
CA ASN A 87 12.66 -20.58 -10.48
C ASN A 87 13.64 -21.39 -11.36
N SER A 88 13.80 -22.67 -11.04
CA SER A 88 14.61 -23.61 -11.82
C SER A 88 14.05 -23.82 -13.24
N GLU A 89 12.74 -23.72 -13.40
CA GLU A 89 12.06 -23.96 -14.69
C GLU A 89 12.01 -22.71 -15.59
N ASN A 90 11.92 -21.51 -14.98
CA ASN A 90 11.91 -20.25 -15.71
C ASN A 90 12.86 -19.22 -15.09
N ARG A 91 14.13 -19.25 -15.48
CA ARG A 91 15.18 -18.35 -14.99
C ARG A 91 14.95 -16.86 -15.32
N ARG A 92 13.97 -16.54 -16.19
CA ARG A 92 13.66 -15.15 -16.56
C ARG A 92 12.76 -14.49 -15.52
N VAL A 93 12.06 -15.25 -14.70
CA VAL A 93 11.18 -14.71 -13.65
C VAL A 93 11.95 -14.69 -12.33
N VAL A 94 12.04 -13.51 -11.74
CA VAL A 94 12.57 -13.31 -10.39
C VAL A 94 11.39 -13.19 -9.44
N TRP A 95 11.34 -14.10 -8.48
CA TRP A 95 10.36 -14.12 -7.41
C TRP A 95 10.93 -13.44 -6.17
N LEU A 96 10.05 -12.82 -5.39
CA LEU A 96 10.37 -12.13 -4.15
C LEU A 96 9.63 -12.81 -2.99
N GLU A 97 10.37 -13.07 -1.94
CA GLU A 97 9.84 -13.65 -0.69
C GLU A 97 10.29 -12.82 0.51
N PRO A 98 9.40 -12.58 1.49
CA PRO A 98 9.78 -11.90 2.72
C PRO A 98 10.56 -12.85 3.64
N THR A 99 11.49 -12.30 4.40
CA THR A 99 12.15 -13.01 5.50
C THR A 99 11.31 -12.95 6.78
N GLU A 100 11.63 -13.75 7.80
CA GLU A 100 10.99 -13.64 9.12
C GLU A 100 11.14 -12.21 9.70
N GLN A 101 12.31 -11.61 9.56
CA GLN A 101 12.55 -10.24 9.98
C GLN A 101 11.64 -9.22 9.26
N ALA A 102 11.26 -9.49 8.01
CA ALA A 102 10.34 -8.65 7.25
C ALA A 102 8.96 -8.57 7.89
N TYR A 103 8.45 -9.69 8.40
CA TYR A 103 7.16 -9.72 9.09
C TYR A 103 7.19 -8.93 10.40
N GLU A 104 8.27 -9.01 11.15
CA GLU A 104 8.46 -8.26 12.39
C GLU A 104 8.49 -6.76 12.12
N ILE A 105 9.35 -6.31 11.19
CA ILE A 105 9.46 -4.90 10.83
C ILE A 105 8.17 -4.36 10.23
N ALA A 106 7.51 -5.09 9.33
CA ALA A 106 6.24 -4.66 8.76
C ALA A 106 5.17 -4.45 9.84
N ARG A 107 5.13 -5.32 10.85
CA ARG A 107 4.23 -5.20 12.00
C ARG A 107 4.55 -3.99 12.87
N GLU A 108 5.83 -3.77 13.20
CA GLU A 108 6.27 -2.61 13.98
C GLU A 108 5.89 -1.29 13.29
N VAL A 109 6.16 -1.19 11.99
CA VAL A 109 5.81 -0.02 11.18
C VAL A 109 4.29 0.18 11.14
N GLN A 110 3.53 -0.89 10.90
CA GLN A 110 2.07 -0.83 10.90
C GLN A 110 1.53 -0.34 12.24
N GLN A 111 2.06 -0.84 13.35
CA GLN A 111 1.66 -0.40 14.70
C GLN A 111 1.96 1.09 14.93
N ALA A 112 3.13 1.57 14.52
CA ALA A 112 3.50 2.97 14.62
C ALA A 112 2.56 3.87 13.79
N LEU A 113 2.21 3.45 12.57
CA LEU A 113 1.27 4.16 11.70
C LEU A 113 -0.14 4.19 12.29
N VAL A 114 -0.62 3.06 12.80
CA VAL A 114 -1.93 2.97 13.47
C VAL A 114 -1.95 3.84 14.72
N GLY A 115 -0.88 3.85 15.51
CA GLY A 115 -0.76 4.70 16.69
C GLY A 115 -0.84 6.19 16.35
N GLU A 116 -0.16 6.63 15.29
CA GLU A 116 -0.24 8.02 14.83
C GLU A 116 -1.64 8.39 14.33
N LEU A 117 -2.28 7.52 13.55
CA LEU A 117 -3.66 7.72 13.10
C LEU A 117 -4.63 7.77 14.28
N SER A 118 -4.50 6.87 15.24
CA SER A 118 -5.33 6.84 16.44
C SER A 118 -5.24 8.16 17.21
N ARG A 119 -4.03 8.75 17.31
CA ARG A 119 -3.84 10.05 17.96
C ARG A 119 -4.51 11.20 17.20
N ILE A 120 -4.55 11.14 15.86
CA ILE A 120 -5.26 12.13 15.04
C ILE A 120 -6.77 11.99 15.26
N PHE A 121 -7.29 10.77 15.16
CA PHE A 121 -8.72 10.50 15.23
C PHE A 121 -9.28 10.64 16.64
N SER A 122 -8.48 10.44 17.70
CA SER A 122 -8.94 10.68 19.08
C SER A 122 -9.29 12.15 19.38
N GLN A 123 -8.96 13.08 18.49
CA GLN A 123 -9.38 14.49 18.59
C GLN A 123 -10.81 14.74 18.06
N LEU A 124 -11.40 13.74 17.38
CA LEU A 124 -12.81 13.83 16.96
C LEU A 124 -13.73 13.55 18.14
N LYS A 125 -14.94 14.10 18.06
CA LYS A 125 -16.01 13.74 19.01
C LYS A 125 -16.44 12.29 18.75
N ASP A 126 -16.86 11.58 19.79
CA ASP A 126 -17.20 10.15 19.74
C ASP A 126 -18.18 9.78 18.62
N ASP A 127 -19.28 10.53 18.47
CA ASP A 127 -20.28 10.30 17.41
C ASP A 127 -19.67 10.39 16.00
N SER A 128 -18.81 11.39 15.78
CA SER A 128 -18.14 11.59 14.49
C SER A 128 -17.09 10.50 14.20
N LEU A 129 -16.48 9.94 15.24
CA LEU A 129 -15.49 8.88 15.10
C LEU A 129 -16.14 7.57 14.67
N GLU A 130 -17.28 7.21 15.28
CA GLU A 130 -18.00 5.98 14.94
C GLU A 130 -18.59 6.05 13.52
N GLU A 131 -19.19 7.17 13.15
CA GLU A 131 -19.69 7.42 11.80
C GLU A 131 -18.55 7.33 10.77
N SER A 132 -17.40 7.94 11.04
CA SER A 132 -16.23 7.90 10.19
C SER A 132 -15.69 6.47 10.02
N LEU A 133 -15.69 5.68 11.09
CA LEU A 133 -15.26 4.27 11.05
C LEU A 133 -16.18 3.43 10.16
N GLN A 134 -17.50 3.61 10.25
CA GLN A 134 -18.45 2.89 9.40
C GLN A 134 -18.33 3.30 7.93
N ALA A 135 -18.16 4.59 7.63
CA ALA A 135 -17.91 5.07 6.29
C ALA A 135 -16.63 4.46 5.69
N MET A 136 -15.53 4.44 6.45
CA MET A 136 -14.26 3.86 6.02
C MET A 136 -14.37 2.36 5.75
N ARG A 137 -15.04 1.60 6.62
CA ARG A 137 -15.31 0.17 6.41
C ARG A 137 -16.10 -0.09 5.12
N THR A 138 -17.07 0.76 4.84
CA THR A 138 -17.89 0.65 3.63
C THR A 138 -17.06 0.95 2.38
N ILE A 139 -16.24 1.99 2.40
CA ILE A 139 -15.34 2.33 1.28
C ILE A 139 -14.36 1.18 1.02
N ASN A 140 -13.68 0.66 2.06
CA ASN A 140 -12.73 -0.43 1.92
C ASN A 140 -13.37 -1.67 1.28
N ARG A 141 -14.55 -2.08 1.76
CA ARG A 141 -15.30 -3.21 1.21
C ARG A 141 -15.69 -3.01 -0.27
N ILE A 142 -15.96 -1.78 -0.68
CA ILE A 142 -16.23 -1.45 -2.08
C ILE A 142 -14.95 -1.56 -2.90
N LEU A 143 -13.84 -0.97 -2.43
CA LEU A 143 -12.56 -0.98 -3.13
C LEU A 143 -12.00 -2.41 -3.31
N GLU A 144 -12.20 -3.30 -2.33
CA GLU A 144 -11.80 -4.72 -2.41
C GLU A 144 -12.47 -5.47 -3.57
N ARG A 145 -13.61 -4.97 -4.08
CA ARG A 145 -14.32 -5.59 -5.22
C ARG A 145 -13.77 -5.16 -6.58
N PHE A 146 -12.97 -4.10 -6.62
CA PHE A 146 -12.35 -3.69 -7.87
C PHE A 146 -11.18 -4.63 -8.18
N PRO A 147 -11.06 -5.12 -9.43
CA PRO A 147 -9.90 -5.89 -9.83
C PRO A 147 -8.64 -5.03 -9.63
N SER A 148 -7.61 -5.61 -9.02
CA SER A 148 -6.30 -4.98 -8.96
C SER A 148 -5.84 -4.79 -10.40
N GLY A 149 -5.75 -3.55 -10.86
CA GLY A 149 -5.65 -3.16 -12.25
C GLY A 149 -4.69 -4.01 -13.09
N SER A 150 -5.24 -4.91 -13.86
CA SER A 150 -4.70 -5.28 -15.14
C SER A 150 -5.48 -4.45 -16.15
N THR A 151 -4.92 -3.34 -16.57
CA THR A 151 -5.32 -2.72 -17.82
C THR A 151 -4.89 -3.71 -18.91
N ASP A 152 -5.79 -4.62 -19.29
CA ASP A 152 -5.74 -5.23 -20.59
C ASP A 152 -5.99 -4.12 -21.63
N GLU A 153 -4.97 -3.29 -21.86
CA GLU A 153 -4.83 -2.59 -23.13
C GLU A 153 -4.33 -3.62 -24.15
N LYS A 154 -5.23 -4.49 -24.57
CA LYS A 154 -5.18 -5.18 -25.84
C LYS A 154 -6.58 -5.13 -26.42
N GLU A 155 -6.77 -4.12 -27.27
CA GLU A 155 -7.57 -4.12 -28.47
C GLU A 155 -7.95 -2.67 -28.85
N VAL A 156 -7.13 -2.05 -29.66
CA VAL A 156 -7.50 -1.47 -30.96
C VAL A 156 -6.24 -1.36 -31.80
#